data_a86e0890968f1b644cae164e50c2086e
#
_entry.id   a86e0890968f1b644cae164e50c2086e
#
_cell.length_a   1.000
_cell.length_b   1.000
_cell.length_c   1.000
_cell.angle_alpha   90.00
_cell.angle_beta   90.00
_cell.angle_gamma   90.00
#
_symmetry.space_group_name_H-M   'P 1'
#
loop_
_entity.id
_entity.type
_entity.pdbx_description
1 polymer ?
#
loop_
_entity_poly.entity_id
_entity_poly.type
_entity_poly.pdbx_seq_one_letter_code
_entity_poly.pdbx_strand_id
1 'polypeptide(L)'
;MNSKLNLNWNLVDEARKSAKKIAADAQVFVDAHSTVTVERTICRLLGIDGIDEFEVPLPNVVVDFIKENGNISLGVAKYLGNAMLETGLKPQEIAERVAKKELDITKMKWHDDFEIKLALKEIAEANVERIKSNRAKREEYLNVYGDKKGPYIYVIVATGNIYEDVTQAVAAARQGADVIAVIRTTGQSLLDYVPYGATTEGFGGTMATQENFRIMRKALDEVGVELKRYIRLCNYCSGLCMPEIAAMGALERLDMMLNDALYGILFRDINMKRTLVDQFFSRVINGFAGVIINTGEDNYLTTADAIEEAHTVLASQFINEQFALVAGLPEEQMGLGHAFEMHPDTKNGFLLELAQAQMAREIFPKAPLKYM
;
A
#
# COMPACT_ATOMS: atom_id res chain seq x y z
N MET A 1 10.61 -21.33 -21.66
CA MET A 1 10.96 -20.17 -22.53
C MET A 1 12.41 -20.32 -22.94
N ASN A 2 12.73 -20.05 -24.20
CA ASN A 2 14.15 -19.98 -24.57
C ASN A 2 14.75 -18.74 -23.89
N SER A 3 15.75 -18.95 -23.03
CA SER A 3 16.50 -17.84 -22.42
C SER A 3 17.16 -17.02 -23.51
N LYS A 4 16.93 -15.71 -23.51
CA LYS A 4 17.59 -14.76 -24.43
C LYS A 4 18.91 -14.25 -23.87
N LEU A 5 19.02 -14.28 -22.54
CA LEU A 5 20.22 -13.94 -21.80
C LEU A 5 20.80 -15.25 -21.25
N ASN A 6 22.06 -15.46 -21.40
CA ASN A 6 22.74 -16.64 -20.89
C ASN A 6 23.03 -16.50 -19.38
N LEU A 7 21.96 -16.45 -18.56
CA LEU A 7 22.06 -16.22 -17.12
C LEU A 7 22.74 -17.37 -16.41
N ASN A 8 23.57 -17.04 -15.44
CA ASN A 8 24.14 -18.02 -14.50
C ASN A 8 23.12 -18.34 -13.40
N TRP A 9 22.34 -19.38 -13.60
CA TRP A 9 21.28 -19.77 -12.67
C TRP A 9 21.79 -20.16 -11.28
N ASN A 10 23.04 -20.62 -11.14
CA ASN A 10 23.62 -20.87 -9.82
C ASN A 10 23.75 -19.58 -9.01
N LEU A 11 24.15 -18.47 -9.65
CA LEU A 11 24.21 -17.16 -8.99
C LEU A 11 22.79 -16.64 -8.67
N VAL A 12 21.81 -16.87 -9.54
CA VAL A 12 20.41 -16.52 -9.26
C VAL A 12 19.89 -17.25 -8.02
N ASP A 13 20.17 -18.54 -7.91
CA ASP A 13 19.77 -19.35 -6.75
C ASP A 13 20.50 -18.94 -5.46
N GLU A 14 21.77 -18.56 -5.55
CA GLU A 14 22.52 -18.02 -4.40
C GLU A 14 21.96 -16.67 -3.93
N ALA A 15 21.62 -15.79 -4.87
CA ALA A 15 20.99 -14.50 -4.57
C ALA A 15 19.65 -14.69 -3.87
N ARG A 16 18.79 -15.60 -4.36
CA ARG A 16 17.52 -15.92 -3.71
C ARG A 16 17.69 -16.51 -2.31
N LYS A 17 18.65 -17.41 -2.11
CA LYS A 17 18.96 -17.96 -0.78
C LYS A 17 19.39 -16.86 0.20
N SER A 18 20.24 -15.94 -0.25
CA SER A 18 20.69 -14.81 0.55
C SER A 18 19.54 -13.86 0.90
N ALA A 19 18.73 -13.51 -0.08
CA ALA A 19 17.54 -12.68 0.13
C ALA A 19 16.52 -13.35 1.08
N LYS A 20 16.30 -14.67 0.95
CA LYS A 20 15.44 -15.43 1.85
C LYS A 20 15.93 -15.41 3.28
N LYS A 21 17.25 -15.48 3.49
CA LYS A 21 17.84 -15.37 4.83
C LYS A 21 17.61 -13.97 5.41
N ILE A 22 17.86 -12.92 4.63
CA ILE A 22 17.59 -11.53 5.05
C ILE A 22 16.13 -11.35 5.45
N ALA A 23 15.20 -11.85 4.63
CA ALA A 23 13.77 -11.73 4.91
C ALA A 23 13.37 -12.51 6.18
N ALA A 24 13.93 -13.71 6.40
CA ALA A 24 13.66 -14.49 7.60
C ALA A 24 14.20 -13.80 8.88
N ASP A 25 15.41 -13.24 8.81
CA ASP A 25 16.00 -12.54 9.95
C ASP A 25 15.20 -11.25 10.28
N ALA A 26 14.77 -10.51 9.26
CA ALA A 26 13.89 -9.34 9.44
C ALA A 26 12.52 -9.71 10.01
N GLN A 27 11.95 -10.86 9.59
CA GLN A 27 10.63 -11.31 10.05
C GLN A 27 10.58 -11.59 11.54
N VAL A 28 11.67 -12.11 12.13
CA VAL A 28 11.76 -12.29 13.59
C VAL A 28 11.53 -10.98 14.34
N PHE A 29 12.07 -9.89 13.82
CA PHE A 29 11.84 -8.56 14.39
C PHE A 29 10.41 -8.08 14.13
N VAL A 30 9.91 -8.25 12.92
CA VAL A 30 8.57 -7.80 12.51
C VAL A 30 7.48 -8.48 13.34
N ASP A 31 7.59 -9.79 13.56
CA ASP A 31 6.60 -10.58 14.33
C ASP A 31 6.52 -10.16 15.80
N ALA A 32 7.57 -9.56 16.34
CA ALA A 32 7.64 -9.14 17.73
C ALA A 32 7.23 -7.67 17.96
N HIS A 33 6.92 -6.92 16.91
CA HIS A 33 6.72 -5.47 17.01
C HIS A 33 5.48 -4.98 16.27
N SER A 34 4.91 -3.89 16.77
CA SER A 34 3.91 -3.06 16.09
C SER A 34 4.42 -1.62 15.97
N THR A 35 3.71 -0.80 15.23
CA THR A 35 3.98 0.64 15.12
C THR A 35 2.69 1.43 15.36
N VAL A 36 2.81 2.69 15.72
CA VAL A 36 1.63 3.57 15.87
C VAL A 36 0.78 3.61 14.59
N THR A 37 1.41 3.50 13.43
CA THR A 37 0.72 3.47 12.14
C THR A 37 -0.04 2.15 11.94
N VAL A 38 0.51 1.02 12.35
CA VAL A 38 -0.20 -0.27 12.36
C VAL A 38 -1.39 -0.19 13.30
N GLU A 39 -1.24 0.36 14.50
CA GLU A 39 -2.33 0.52 15.46
C GLU A 39 -3.45 1.44 14.91
N ARG A 40 -3.12 2.54 14.25
CA ARG A 40 -4.10 3.39 13.54
C ARG A 40 -4.80 2.65 12.41
N THR A 41 -4.06 1.81 11.69
CA THR A 41 -4.62 0.96 10.63
C THR A 41 -5.64 -0.04 11.20
N ILE A 42 -5.36 -0.62 12.36
CA ILE A 42 -6.31 -1.50 13.06
C ILE A 42 -7.58 -0.73 13.44
N CYS A 43 -7.46 0.52 13.92
CA CYS A 43 -8.63 1.37 14.15
C CYS A 43 -9.50 1.51 12.90
N ARG A 44 -8.89 1.77 11.73
CA ARG A 44 -9.62 1.87 10.44
C ARG A 44 -10.28 0.55 10.04
N LEU A 45 -9.57 -0.56 10.21
CA LEU A 45 -10.11 -1.90 9.95
C LEU A 45 -11.22 -2.32 10.94
N LEU A 46 -11.31 -1.67 12.09
CA LEU A 46 -12.42 -1.80 13.04
C LEU A 46 -13.53 -0.75 12.79
N GLY A 47 -13.46 -0.02 11.69
CA GLY A 47 -14.52 0.90 11.26
C GLY A 47 -14.46 2.30 11.87
N ILE A 48 -13.32 2.69 12.48
CA ILE A 48 -13.13 4.05 12.98
C ILE A 48 -12.70 4.96 11.83
N ASP A 49 -13.47 6.03 11.60
CA ASP A 49 -13.25 7.05 10.58
C ASP A 49 -13.67 8.42 11.10
N GLY A 50 -13.33 9.48 10.37
CA GLY A 50 -13.68 10.86 10.75
C GLY A 50 -12.56 11.57 11.51
N ILE A 51 -12.90 12.74 12.00
CA ILE A 51 -12.00 13.68 12.69
C ILE A 51 -12.66 14.19 13.98
N ASP A 52 -11.85 14.70 14.89
CA ASP A 52 -12.30 15.45 16.06
C ASP A 52 -12.57 16.94 15.74
N GLU A 53 -12.83 17.74 16.76
CA GLU A 53 -13.09 19.20 16.65
C GLU A 53 -11.87 20.01 16.18
N PHE A 54 -10.67 19.41 16.23
CA PHE A 54 -9.40 20.01 15.79
C PHE A 54 -8.93 19.46 14.43
N GLU A 55 -9.81 18.77 13.71
CA GLU A 55 -9.51 18.09 12.44
C GLU A 55 -8.46 16.96 12.56
N VAL A 56 -8.21 16.45 13.77
CA VAL A 56 -7.33 15.30 13.99
C VAL A 56 -8.08 14.01 13.67
N PRO A 57 -7.54 13.11 12.83
CA PRO A 57 -8.21 11.85 12.53
C PRO A 57 -8.46 10.99 13.79
N LEU A 58 -9.67 10.46 13.94
CA LEU A 58 -10.05 9.66 15.10
C LEU A 58 -9.13 8.46 15.36
N PRO A 59 -8.59 7.74 14.35
CA PRO A 59 -7.57 6.73 14.60
C PRO A 59 -6.32 7.27 15.31
N ASN A 60 -5.88 8.50 14.99
CA ASN A 60 -4.77 9.16 15.68
C ASN A 60 -5.15 9.46 17.13
N VAL A 61 -6.32 10.06 17.33
CA VAL A 61 -6.81 10.43 18.67
C VAL A 61 -6.83 9.20 19.61
N VAL A 62 -7.38 8.07 19.16
CA VAL A 62 -7.45 6.85 19.97
C VAL A 62 -6.07 6.29 20.28
N VAL A 63 -5.19 6.19 19.27
CA VAL A 63 -3.85 5.63 19.46
C VAL A 63 -2.99 6.51 20.34
N ASP A 64 -3.02 7.83 20.14
CA ASP A 64 -2.25 8.76 20.97
C ASP A 64 -2.79 8.82 22.41
N PHE A 65 -4.11 8.74 22.59
CA PHE A 65 -4.71 8.64 23.92
C PHE A 65 -4.20 7.41 24.70
N ILE A 66 -4.17 6.23 24.07
CA ILE A 66 -3.67 5.01 24.69
C ILE A 66 -2.16 5.11 24.95
N LYS A 67 -1.39 5.69 24.02
CA LYS A 67 0.05 5.88 24.16
C LYS A 67 0.41 6.78 25.35
N GLU A 68 -0.39 7.81 25.59
CA GLU A 68 -0.15 8.77 26.67
C GLU A 68 -0.66 8.29 28.05
N ASN A 69 -1.78 7.59 28.08
CA ASN A 69 -2.49 7.27 29.32
C ASN A 69 -2.50 5.77 29.69
N GLY A 70 -2.09 4.90 28.78
CA GLY A 70 -2.10 3.45 28.93
C GLY A 70 -0.80 2.79 28.52
N ASN A 71 -0.91 1.59 27.98
CA ASN A 71 0.21 0.82 27.45
C ASN A 71 -0.12 0.35 26.01
N ILE A 72 0.32 1.13 25.01
CA ILE A 72 0.05 0.82 23.61
C ILE A 72 0.63 -0.53 23.14
N SER A 73 1.62 -1.09 23.85
CA SER A 73 2.17 -2.42 23.53
C SER A 73 1.18 -3.57 23.70
N LEU A 74 0.04 -3.33 24.39
CA LEU A 74 -1.06 -4.28 24.46
C LEU A 74 -1.90 -4.34 23.19
N GLY A 75 -1.74 -3.37 22.30
CA GLY A 75 -2.47 -3.22 21.03
C GLY A 75 -3.81 -2.49 21.19
N VAL A 76 -4.13 -1.61 20.24
CA VAL A 76 -5.38 -0.83 20.24
C VAL A 76 -6.63 -1.72 20.22
N ALA A 77 -6.57 -2.84 19.52
CA ALA A 77 -7.68 -3.79 19.42
C ALA A 77 -8.11 -4.31 20.82
N LYS A 78 -7.15 -4.56 21.71
CA LYS A 78 -7.44 -5.01 23.07
C LYS A 78 -8.20 -3.94 23.88
N TYR A 79 -7.78 -2.68 23.78
CA TYR A 79 -8.48 -1.57 24.42
C TYR A 79 -9.89 -1.36 23.89
N LEU A 80 -10.03 -1.35 22.55
CA LEU A 80 -11.33 -1.17 21.91
C LEU A 80 -12.31 -2.30 22.23
N GLY A 81 -11.87 -3.56 22.11
CA GLY A 81 -12.73 -4.71 22.41
C GLY A 81 -13.11 -4.76 23.90
N ASN A 82 -12.19 -4.39 24.79
CA ASN A 82 -12.49 -4.26 26.22
C ASN A 82 -13.53 -3.17 26.48
N ALA A 83 -13.37 -2.00 25.85
CA ALA A 83 -14.31 -0.89 25.98
C ALA A 83 -15.70 -1.23 25.42
N MET A 84 -15.76 -2.02 24.33
CA MET A 84 -17.03 -2.53 23.79
C MET A 84 -17.78 -3.39 24.80
N LEU A 85 -17.08 -4.28 25.51
CA LEU A 85 -17.67 -5.15 26.54
C LEU A 85 -18.16 -4.35 27.74
N GLU A 86 -17.40 -3.36 28.19
CA GLU A 86 -17.75 -2.52 29.35
C GLU A 86 -18.89 -1.54 29.04
N THR A 87 -18.98 -1.02 27.81
CA THR A 87 -19.90 0.08 27.50
C THR A 87 -21.07 -0.31 26.58
N GLY A 88 -20.95 -1.42 25.86
CA GLY A 88 -21.89 -1.80 24.81
C GLY A 88 -21.80 -0.94 23.53
N LEU A 89 -20.82 -0.03 23.44
CA LEU A 89 -20.64 0.87 22.32
C LEU A 89 -19.84 0.20 21.18
N LYS A 90 -20.02 0.69 19.95
CA LYS A 90 -19.19 0.29 18.82
C LYS A 90 -17.88 1.07 18.80
N PRO A 91 -16.82 0.58 18.10
CA PRO A 91 -15.52 1.26 18.04
C PRO A 91 -15.59 2.72 17.61
N GLN A 92 -16.43 3.06 16.63
CA GLN A 92 -16.64 4.45 16.17
C GLN A 92 -17.15 5.33 17.33
N GLU A 93 -18.18 4.91 18.05
CA GLU A 93 -18.75 5.67 19.18
C GLU A 93 -17.76 5.80 20.33
N ILE A 94 -16.94 4.76 20.57
CA ILE A 94 -15.85 4.80 21.56
C ILE A 94 -14.84 5.86 21.16
N ALA A 95 -14.39 5.87 19.91
CA ALA A 95 -13.42 6.85 19.41
C ALA A 95 -13.93 8.29 19.53
N GLU A 96 -15.18 8.54 19.17
CA GLU A 96 -15.83 9.86 19.32
C GLU A 96 -15.91 10.34 20.78
N ARG A 97 -16.20 9.42 21.71
CA ARG A 97 -16.24 9.75 23.15
C ARG A 97 -14.84 9.94 23.74
N VAL A 98 -13.85 9.18 23.28
CA VAL A 98 -12.45 9.41 23.66
C VAL A 98 -12.00 10.80 23.18
N ALA A 99 -12.31 11.18 21.92
CA ALA A 99 -12.02 12.49 21.37
C ALA A 99 -12.64 13.63 22.20
N LYS A 100 -13.89 13.46 22.65
CA LYS A 100 -14.60 14.43 23.50
C LYS A 100 -14.17 14.39 24.96
N LYS A 101 -13.22 13.52 25.35
CA LYS A 101 -12.78 13.28 26.74
C LYS A 101 -13.90 12.79 27.67
N GLU A 102 -14.93 12.18 27.11
CA GLU A 102 -16.09 11.61 27.83
C GLU A 102 -15.84 10.18 28.28
N LEU A 103 -14.81 9.51 27.72
CA LEU A 103 -14.53 8.11 27.98
C LEU A 103 -13.02 7.87 28.11
N ASP A 104 -12.60 7.24 29.21
CA ASP A 104 -11.23 6.80 29.43
C ASP A 104 -11.13 5.27 29.31
N ILE A 105 -10.75 4.80 28.14
CA ILE A 105 -10.63 3.37 27.83
C ILE A 105 -9.42 2.70 28.48
N THR A 106 -8.52 3.47 29.08
CA THR A 106 -7.30 2.95 29.73
C THR A 106 -7.51 2.57 31.20
N LYS A 107 -8.61 3.02 31.82
CA LYS A 107 -8.95 2.78 33.23
C LYS A 107 -10.05 1.75 33.45
N MET A 108 -10.51 1.11 32.37
CA MET A 108 -11.55 0.10 32.47
C MET A 108 -11.03 -1.20 33.04
N LYS A 109 -11.92 -1.96 33.71
CA LYS A 109 -11.61 -3.32 34.14
C LYS A 109 -11.39 -4.21 32.94
N TRP A 110 -10.34 -5.02 32.96
CA TRP A 110 -10.05 -5.95 31.89
C TRP A 110 -10.96 -7.17 31.90
N HIS A 111 -11.50 -7.48 30.74
CA HIS A 111 -12.14 -8.75 30.42
C HIS A 111 -11.11 -9.79 29.92
N ASP A 112 -11.55 -11.03 29.81
CA ASP A 112 -10.74 -12.10 29.27
C ASP A 112 -10.42 -11.86 27.78
N ASP A 113 -9.23 -12.24 27.34
CA ASP A 113 -8.77 -12.03 25.97
C ASP A 113 -9.66 -12.75 24.93
N PHE A 114 -10.30 -13.85 25.29
CA PHE A 114 -11.24 -14.56 24.43
C PHE A 114 -12.54 -13.75 24.24
N GLU A 115 -13.08 -13.18 25.32
CA GLU A 115 -14.28 -12.32 25.27
C GLU A 115 -14.00 -11.08 24.43
N ILE A 116 -12.83 -10.42 24.61
CA ILE A 116 -12.40 -9.27 23.83
C ILE A 116 -12.32 -9.62 22.33
N LYS A 117 -11.70 -10.75 21.99
CA LYS A 117 -11.63 -11.20 20.60
C LYS A 117 -13.01 -11.49 20.00
N LEU A 118 -13.90 -12.08 20.80
CA LEU A 118 -15.26 -12.37 20.35
C LEU A 118 -16.05 -11.08 20.08
N ALA A 119 -15.92 -10.06 20.93
CA ALA A 119 -16.57 -8.77 20.74
C ALA A 119 -16.13 -8.05 19.45
N LEU A 120 -14.85 -8.16 19.10
CA LEU A 120 -14.31 -7.54 17.87
C LEU A 120 -14.61 -8.33 16.59
N LYS A 121 -14.93 -9.62 16.72
CA LYS A 121 -14.98 -10.55 15.59
C LYS A 121 -15.96 -10.09 14.49
N GLU A 122 -17.18 -9.76 14.87
CA GLU A 122 -18.23 -9.36 13.91
C GLU A 122 -17.82 -8.13 13.10
N ILE A 123 -17.20 -7.13 13.77
CA ILE A 123 -16.78 -5.88 13.15
C ILE A 123 -15.59 -6.13 12.21
N ALA A 124 -14.61 -6.89 12.67
CA ALA A 124 -13.46 -7.25 11.84
C ALA A 124 -13.89 -8.06 10.62
N GLU A 125 -14.79 -9.02 10.78
CA GLU A 125 -15.32 -9.84 9.69
C GLU A 125 -16.10 -8.99 8.66
N ALA A 126 -16.86 -7.98 9.08
CA ALA A 126 -17.57 -7.09 8.17
C ALA A 126 -16.64 -6.33 7.22
N ASN A 127 -15.52 -5.78 7.74
CA ASN A 127 -14.54 -5.10 6.89
C ASN A 127 -13.70 -6.07 6.04
N VAL A 128 -13.37 -7.24 6.58
CA VAL A 128 -12.74 -8.31 5.79
C VAL A 128 -13.63 -8.71 4.63
N GLU A 129 -14.95 -8.84 4.85
CA GLU A 129 -15.91 -9.19 3.80
C GLU A 129 -16.06 -8.05 2.77
N ARG A 130 -16.00 -6.80 3.19
CA ARG A 130 -15.96 -5.66 2.26
C ARG A 130 -14.75 -5.73 1.34
N ILE A 131 -13.56 -6.05 1.86
CA ILE A 131 -12.35 -6.21 1.03
C ILE A 131 -12.49 -7.39 0.06
N LYS A 132 -13.02 -8.52 0.51
CA LYS A 132 -13.31 -9.68 -0.37
C LYS A 132 -14.30 -9.33 -1.47
N SER A 133 -15.39 -8.63 -1.13
CA SER A 133 -16.39 -8.17 -2.08
C SER A 133 -15.78 -7.22 -3.12
N ASN A 134 -14.91 -6.32 -2.71
CA ASN A 134 -14.17 -5.44 -3.63
C ASN A 134 -13.26 -6.23 -4.58
N ARG A 135 -12.58 -7.25 -4.08
CA ARG A 135 -11.77 -8.15 -4.91
C ARG A 135 -12.65 -8.91 -5.91
N ALA A 136 -13.74 -9.52 -5.45
CA ALA A 136 -14.67 -10.24 -6.30
C ALA A 136 -15.29 -9.32 -7.39
N LYS A 137 -15.65 -8.09 -7.04
CA LYS A 137 -16.16 -7.10 -8.00
C LYS A 137 -15.12 -6.74 -9.07
N ARG A 138 -13.83 -6.63 -8.71
CA ARG A 138 -12.76 -6.46 -9.71
C ARG A 138 -12.69 -7.63 -10.67
N GLU A 139 -12.71 -8.84 -10.14
CA GLU A 139 -12.67 -10.08 -10.93
C GLU A 139 -13.89 -10.20 -11.85
N GLU A 140 -15.08 -9.80 -11.39
CA GLU A 140 -16.30 -9.74 -12.19
C GLU A 140 -16.15 -8.79 -13.38
N TYR A 141 -15.67 -7.56 -13.17
CA TYR A 141 -15.43 -6.61 -14.26
C TYR A 141 -14.43 -7.16 -15.29
N LEU A 142 -13.35 -7.79 -14.83
CA LEU A 142 -12.34 -8.39 -15.71
C LEU A 142 -12.91 -9.58 -16.50
N ASN A 143 -13.81 -10.35 -15.91
CA ASN A 143 -14.50 -11.45 -16.58
C ASN A 143 -15.52 -10.93 -17.64
N VAL A 144 -16.23 -9.85 -17.33
CA VAL A 144 -17.24 -9.26 -18.22
C VAL A 144 -16.60 -8.55 -19.42
N TYR A 145 -15.60 -7.73 -19.18
CA TYR A 145 -14.98 -6.90 -20.21
C TYR A 145 -13.73 -7.51 -20.84
N GLY A 146 -13.20 -8.57 -20.25
CA GLY A 146 -11.88 -9.10 -20.58
C GLY A 146 -10.75 -8.30 -19.97
N ASP A 147 -9.58 -8.92 -19.92
CA ASP A 147 -8.36 -8.25 -19.52
C ASP A 147 -7.42 -8.11 -20.73
N LYS A 148 -6.91 -6.91 -20.95
CA LYS A 148 -5.96 -6.63 -22.03
C LYS A 148 -4.66 -7.40 -21.76
N LYS A 149 -4.20 -8.13 -22.76
CA LYS A 149 -2.84 -8.64 -22.73
C LYS A 149 -1.88 -7.46 -22.91
N GLY A 150 -1.21 -7.07 -21.85
CA GLY A 150 -0.27 -5.94 -21.83
C GLY A 150 0.49 -5.59 -23.12
N PRO A 151 1.28 -4.56 -23.17
CA PRO A 151 1.51 -3.63 -22.06
C PRO A 151 0.29 -2.76 -21.76
N TYR A 152 0.10 -2.42 -20.48
CA TYR A 152 -0.88 -1.43 -20.09
C TYR A 152 -0.33 -0.02 -20.27
N ILE A 153 -1.18 0.89 -20.75
CA ILE A 153 -0.89 2.32 -20.75
C ILE A 153 -1.19 2.87 -19.38
N TYR A 154 -0.15 3.30 -18.68
CA TYR A 154 -0.18 3.85 -17.35
C TYR A 154 -0.10 5.38 -17.42
N VAL A 155 -1.12 6.07 -16.92
CA VAL A 155 -1.20 7.54 -16.96
C VAL A 155 -1.29 8.08 -15.54
N ILE A 156 -0.47 9.08 -15.25
CA ILE A 156 -0.41 9.76 -13.97
C ILE A 156 -1.30 10.99 -14.01
N VAL A 157 -2.12 11.18 -12.99
CA VAL A 157 -2.84 12.42 -12.69
C VAL A 157 -2.43 12.91 -11.29
N ALA A 158 -2.15 14.19 -11.14
CA ALA A 158 -1.50 14.70 -9.95
C ALA A 158 -1.65 16.21 -9.79
N THR A 159 -2.87 16.75 -9.96
CA THR A 159 -3.10 18.20 -9.92
C THR A 159 -3.10 18.78 -8.51
N GLY A 160 -3.33 17.95 -7.49
CA GLY A 160 -3.57 18.36 -6.12
C GLY A 160 -5.07 18.49 -5.78
N ASN A 161 -5.92 18.54 -6.80
CA ASN A 161 -7.37 18.63 -6.66
C ASN A 161 -8.03 17.36 -7.20
N ILE A 162 -8.69 16.59 -6.35
CA ILE A 162 -9.29 15.31 -6.74
C ILE A 162 -10.33 15.45 -7.86
N TYR A 163 -11.06 16.55 -7.92
CA TYR A 163 -12.08 16.76 -8.94
C TYR A 163 -11.48 17.05 -10.31
N GLU A 164 -10.38 17.80 -10.34
CA GLU A 164 -9.59 18.00 -11.57
C GLU A 164 -8.90 16.71 -12.00
N ASP A 165 -8.38 15.92 -11.05
CA ASP A 165 -7.80 14.61 -11.33
C ASP A 165 -8.83 13.68 -11.94
N VAL A 166 -10.08 13.68 -11.48
CA VAL A 166 -11.17 12.91 -12.09
C VAL A 166 -11.40 13.32 -13.54
N THR A 167 -11.43 14.62 -13.81
CA THR A 167 -11.59 15.13 -15.18
C THR A 167 -10.48 14.63 -16.11
N GLN A 168 -9.23 14.72 -15.64
CA GLN A 168 -8.06 14.22 -16.40
C GLN A 168 -8.06 12.71 -16.54
N ALA A 169 -8.41 11.97 -15.48
CA ALA A 169 -8.48 10.52 -15.47
C ALA A 169 -9.50 9.98 -16.49
N VAL A 170 -10.69 10.57 -16.52
CA VAL A 170 -11.74 10.21 -17.48
C VAL A 170 -11.31 10.50 -18.91
N ALA A 171 -10.67 11.65 -19.17
CA ALA A 171 -10.13 11.99 -20.46
C ALA A 171 -9.03 11.01 -20.89
N ALA A 172 -8.11 10.66 -20.00
CA ALA A 172 -7.05 9.70 -20.27
C ALA A 172 -7.61 8.29 -20.54
N ALA A 173 -8.62 7.84 -19.78
CA ALA A 173 -9.27 6.56 -20.00
C ALA A 173 -9.92 6.48 -21.40
N ARG A 174 -10.61 7.54 -21.83
CA ARG A 174 -11.19 7.65 -23.18
C ARG A 174 -10.14 7.62 -24.29
N GLN A 175 -8.90 8.06 -23.99
CA GLN A 175 -7.78 8.03 -24.91
C GLN A 175 -6.95 6.73 -24.86
N GLY A 176 -7.38 5.78 -24.07
CA GLY A 176 -6.80 4.44 -24.06
C GLY A 176 -5.96 4.09 -22.83
N ALA A 177 -5.91 4.93 -21.81
CA ALA A 177 -5.26 4.57 -20.55
C ALA A 177 -5.92 3.33 -19.93
N ASP A 178 -5.10 2.40 -19.47
CA ASP A 178 -5.51 1.16 -18.81
C ASP A 178 -5.38 1.24 -17.28
N VAL A 179 -4.46 2.09 -16.82
CA VAL A 179 -4.18 2.36 -15.41
C VAL A 179 -4.12 3.86 -15.19
N ILE A 180 -4.89 4.33 -14.23
CA ILE A 180 -4.79 5.70 -13.73
C ILE A 180 -4.07 5.67 -12.39
N ALA A 181 -2.96 6.38 -12.30
CA ALA A 181 -2.21 6.55 -11.07
C ALA A 181 -2.42 7.95 -10.51
N VAL A 182 -3.01 8.03 -9.34
CA VAL A 182 -3.07 9.27 -8.58
C VAL A 182 -1.82 9.35 -7.72
N ILE A 183 -0.87 10.19 -8.11
CA ILE A 183 0.34 10.38 -7.33
C ILE A 183 -0.01 11.09 -6.03
N ARG A 184 0.40 10.49 -4.91
CA ARG A 184 0.31 11.13 -3.60
C ARG A 184 1.19 12.38 -3.56
N THR A 185 0.70 13.46 -2.94
CA THR A 185 1.49 14.68 -2.73
C THR A 185 2.81 14.36 -2.01
N THR A 186 3.90 15.01 -2.44
CA THR A 186 5.25 14.75 -1.93
C THR A 186 5.35 14.87 -0.41
N GLY A 187 4.71 15.88 0.18
CA GLY A 187 4.72 16.12 1.62
C GLY A 187 4.03 15.04 2.45
N GLN A 188 3.07 14.30 1.89
CA GLN A 188 2.31 13.30 2.65
C GLN A 188 3.16 12.13 3.13
N SER A 189 4.29 11.84 2.48
CA SER A 189 5.21 10.78 2.95
C SER A 189 5.79 11.06 4.33
N LEU A 190 5.82 12.31 4.76
CA LEU A 190 6.33 12.76 6.05
C LEU A 190 5.23 13.07 7.07
N LEU A 191 3.96 13.01 6.67
CA LEU A 191 2.84 13.22 7.58
C LEU A 191 2.59 11.96 8.41
N ASP A 192 2.45 12.14 9.71
CA ASP A 192 2.09 11.07 10.66
C ASP A 192 0.56 11.03 10.89
N TYR A 193 -0.20 11.39 9.89
CA TYR A 193 -1.66 11.27 9.83
C TYR A 193 -2.11 11.24 8.36
N VAL A 194 -3.29 10.67 8.12
CA VAL A 194 -3.95 10.72 6.82
C VAL A 194 -5.04 11.78 6.88
N PRO A 195 -5.00 12.80 6.00
CA PRO A 195 -6.07 13.79 5.92
C PRO A 195 -7.45 13.15 5.69
N TYR A 196 -8.49 13.80 6.19
CA TYR A 196 -9.88 13.35 6.04
C TYR A 196 -10.60 14.07 4.90
N GLY A 197 -11.45 13.33 4.21
CA GLY A 197 -12.34 13.87 3.19
C GLY A 197 -11.69 14.07 1.82
N ALA A 198 -12.46 14.72 0.95
CA ALA A 198 -12.00 15.12 -0.37
C ALA A 198 -11.06 16.32 -0.27
N THR A 199 -9.97 16.31 -1.05
CA THR A 199 -8.98 17.39 -1.01
C THR A 199 -8.87 18.10 -2.36
N THR A 200 -8.70 19.41 -2.31
CA THR A 200 -8.58 20.28 -3.47
C THR A 200 -7.23 20.96 -3.57
N GLU A 201 -6.34 20.67 -2.64
CA GLU A 201 -5.00 21.24 -2.56
C GLU A 201 -3.96 20.13 -2.38
N GLY A 202 -2.85 20.25 -3.08
CA GLY A 202 -1.70 19.36 -2.97
C GLY A 202 -0.52 19.93 -3.74
N PHE A 203 0.68 19.51 -3.38
CA PHE A 203 1.91 19.93 -4.05
C PHE A 203 2.67 18.70 -4.57
N GLY A 204 2.88 18.64 -5.86
CA GLY A 204 3.51 17.49 -6.52
C GLY A 204 2.67 16.21 -6.44
N GLY A 205 1.35 16.36 -6.31
CA GLY A 205 0.41 15.26 -6.23
C GLY A 205 -0.86 15.61 -5.45
N THR A 206 -1.77 14.63 -5.34
CA THR A 206 -3.05 14.74 -4.65
C THR A 206 -3.02 13.91 -3.37
N MET A 207 -3.62 14.40 -2.28
CA MET A 207 -3.62 13.66 -1.02
C MET A 207 -4.24 12.27 -1.17
N ALA A 208 -3.58 11.25 -0.64
CA ALA A 208 -4.14 9.92 -0.50
C ALA A 208 -5.08 9.90 0.69
N THR A 209 -6.38 10.04 0.46
CA THR A 209 -7.45 9.93 1.46
C THR A 209 -8.44 8.86 1.03
N GLN A 210 -9.18 8.30 1.97
CA GLN A 210 -10.20 7.30 1.63
C GLN A 210 -11.28 7.88 0.71
N GLU A 211 -11.67 9.15 0.93
CA GLU A 211 -12.67 9.81 0.09
C GLU A 211 -12.15 10.08 -1.33
N ASN A 212 -10.91 10.52 -1.48
CA ASN A 212 -10.30 10.69 -2.81
C ASN A 212 -10.25 9.35 -3.58
N PHE A 213 -9.96 8.25 -2.90
CA PHE A 213 -10.00 6.91 -3.51
C PHE A 213 -11.41 6.55 -3.97
N ARG A 214 -12.42 6.82 -3.13
CA ARG A 214 -13.83 6.56 -3.45
C ARG A 214 -14.31 7.38 -4.65
N ILE A 215 -14.01 8.67 -4.67
CA ILE A 215 -14.36 9.59 -5.77
C ILE A 215 -13.74 9.10 -7.08
N MET A 216 -12.42 8.85 -7.09
CA MET A 216 -11.74 8.40 -8.29
C MET A 216 -12.22 7.02 -8.74
N ARG A 217 -12.37 6.05 -7.81
CA ARG A 217 -12.84 4.71 -8.17
C ARG A 217 -14.24 4.75 -8.79
N LYS A 218 -15.14 5.56 -8.27
CA LYS A 218 -16.49 5.75 -8.84
C LYS A 218 -16.40 6.29 -10.27
N ALA A 219 -15.62 7.33 -10.50
CA ALA A 219 -15.47 7.92 -11.84
C ALA A 219 -14.87 6.92 -12.85
N LEU A 220 -13.88 6.12 -12.42
CA LEU A 220 -13.28 5.10 -13.28
C LEU A 220 -14.23 3.92 -13.55
N ASP A 221 -15.12 3.59 -12.63
CA ASP A 221 -16.16 2.59 -12.88
C ASP A 221 -17.16 3.10 -13.92
N GLU A 222 -17.61 4.35 -13.80
CA GLU A 222 -18.55 4.97 -14.72
C GLU A 222 -18.00 5.03 -16.15
N VAL A 223 -16.78 5.54 -16.33
CA VAL A 223 -16.13 5.59 -17.66
C VAL A 223 -15.77 4.18 -18.15
N GLY A 224 -15.47 3.25 -17.26
CA GLY A 224 -15.19 1.86 -17.61
C GLY A 224 -16.40 1.16 -18.19
N VAL A 225 -17.61 1.40 -17.67
CA VAL A 225 -18.88 0.91 -18.22
C VAL A 225 -19.13 1.50 -19.61
N GLU A 226 -18.89 2.81 -19.78
CA GLU A 226 -18.99 3.50 -21.08
C GLU A 226 -18.09 2.85 -22.13
N LEU A 227 -16.84 2.60 -21.75
CA LEU A 227 -15.81 2.08 -22.66
C LEU A 227 -15.79 0.55 -22.78
N LYS A 228 -16.59 -0.15 -21.99
CA LYS A 228 -16.57 -1.63 -21.83
C LYS A 228 -15.18 -2.16 -21.53
N ARG A 229 -14.48 -1.49 -20.61
CA ARG A 229 -13.14 -1.85 -20.13
C ARG A 229 -13.04 -1.62 -18.63
N TYR A 230 -12.25 -2.45 -17.96
CA TYR A 230 -11.88 -2.19 -16.58
C TYR A 230 -10.67 -1.24 -16.54
N ILE A 231 -10.82 -0.06 -15.95
CA ILE A 231 -9.74 0.91 -15.75
C ILE A 231 -9.20 0.75 -14.34
N ARG A 232 -7.93 0.41 -14.22
CA ARG A 232 -7.28 0.18 -12.93
C ARG A 232 -6.95 1.50 -12.25
N LEU A 233 -7.07 1.50 -10.92
CA LEU A 233 -6.69 2.62 -10.07
C LEU A 233 -5.43 2.26 -9.28
N CYS A 234 -4.42 3.12 -9.39
CA CYS A 234 -3.17 3.03 -8.66
C CYS A 234 -2.95 4.24 -7.75
N ASN A 235 -2.34 4.05 -6.60
CA ASN A 235 -1.89 5.13 -5.74
C ASN A 235 -0.53 4.82 -5.10
N TYR A 236 0.12 5.82 -4.52
CA TYR A 236 1.35 5.63 -3.77
C TYR A 236 1.04 5.25 -2.32
N CYS A 237 1.68 4.17 -1.86
CA CYS A 237 1.52 3.59 -0.54
C CYS A 237 2.90 3.43 0.10
N SER A 238 3.47 4.55 0.51
CA SER A 238 4.79 4.64 1.16
C SER A 238 4.83 5.79 2.16
N GLY A 239 5.88 5.87 2.98
CA GLY A 239 6.04 6.88 4.02
C GLY A 239 5.36 6.50 5.35
N LEU A 240 5.14 7.50 6.21
CA LEU A 240 4.73 7.28 7.60
C LEU A 240 3.30 6.71 7.77
N CYS A 241 2.44 6.79 6.76
CA CYS A 241 1.06 6.29 6.78
C CYS A 241 0.86 5.07 5.87
N MET A 242 1.93 4.36 5.52
CA MET A 242 1.89 3.26 4.56
C MET A 242 0.79 2.22 4.83
N PRO A 243 0.64 1.60 6.01
CA PRO A 243 -0.40 0.63 6.28
C PRO A 243 -1.81 1.22 6.23
N GLU A 244 -1.99 2.48 6.68
CA GLU A 244 -3.29 3.16 6.63
C GLU A 244 -3.75 3.36 5.18
N ILE A 245 -2.84 3.80 4.30
CA ILE A 245 -3.13 3.96 2.87
C ILE A 245 -3.47 2.60 2.23
N ALA A 246 -2.76 1.52 2.60
CA ALA A 246 -3.07 0.18 2.13
C ALA A 246 -4.48 -0.27 2.55
N ALA A 247 -4.87 -0.05 3.81
CA ALA A 247 -6.21 -0.39 4.30
C ALA A 247 -7.31 0.39 3.59
N MET A 248 -7.15 1.72 3.45
CA MET A 248 -8.09 2.56 2.72
C MET A 248 -8.22 2.13 1.26
N GLY A 249 -7.09 1.82 0.60
CA GLY A 249 -7.09 1.32 -0.76
C GLY A 249 -7.81 -0.01 -0.92
N ALA A 250 -7.64 -0.94 0.01
CA ALA A 250 -8.34 -2.21 0.03
C ALA A 250 -9.86 -2.02 0.23
N LEU A 251 -10.25 -1.11 1.11
CA LEU A 251 -11.65 -0.76 1.39
C LEU A 251 -12.33 -0.02 0.23
N GLU A 252 -11.59 0.68 -0.63
CA GLU A 252 -12.12 1.43 -1.78
C GLU A 252 -11.75 0.80 -3.15
N ARG A 253 -11.31 -0.46 -3.17
CA ARG A 253 -11.02 -1.24 -4.37
C ARG A 253 -9.96 -0.60 -5.28
N LEU A 254 -8.83 -0.23 -4.74
CA LEU A 254 -7.65 0.05 -5.53
C LEU A 254 -7.09 -1.27 -6.12
N ASP A 255 -6.41 -1.15 -7.24
CA ASP A 255 -5.91 -2.29 -8.01
C ASP A 255 -4.40 -2.43 -7.92
N MET A 256 -3.70 -1.32 -7.75
CA MET A 256 -2.26 -1.24 -7.69
C MET A 256 -1.81 -0.25 -6.63
N MET A 257 -0.69 -0.53 -5.99
CA MET A 257 -0.08 0.35 -4.99
C MET A 257 1.43 0.41 -5.18
N LEU A 258 1.98 1.62 -5.23
CA LEU A 258 3.42 1.79 -5.11
C LEU A 258 3.82 1.60 -3.64
N ASN A 259 4.60 0.55 -3.36
CA ASN A 259 5.02 0.16 -2.02
C ASN A 259 6.55 0.03 -1.98
N ASP A 260 7.22 1.17 -2.10
CA ASP A 260 8.66 1.34 -2.26
C ASP A 260 9.44 1.45 -0.94
N ALA A 261 8.98 0.76 0.10
CA ALA A 261 9.56 0.89 1.43
C ALA A 261 11.05 0.53 1.49
N LEU A 262 11.53 -0.42 0.66
CA LEU A 262 12.95 -0.77 0.66
C LEU A 262 13.82 0.39 0.20
N TYR A 263 13.39 1.17 -0.79
CA TYR A 263 14.05 2.43 -1.15
C TYR A 263 14.07 3.40 0.03
N GLY A 264 12.95 3.58 0.69
CA GLY A 264 12.87 4.39 1.91
C GLY A 264 13.89 3.93 2.96
N ILE A 265 13.93 2.64 3.27
CA ILE A 265 14.84 2.04 4.26
C ILE A 265 16.31 2.31 3.92
N LEU A 266 16.71 2.09 2.68
CA LEU A 266 18.12 2.15 2.29
C LEU A 266 18.64 3.59 2.10
N PHE A 267 17.79 4.51 1.65
CA PHE A 267 18.25 5.83 1.19
C PHE A 267 17.58 7.03 1.86
N ARG A 268 16.43 6.87 2.46
CA ARG A 268 15.62 8.00 2.89
C ARG A 268 15.11 7.92 4.32
N ASP A 269 14.65 6.74 4.77
CA ASP A 269 13.91 6.62 6.02
C ASP A 269 14.82 6.68 7.24
N ILE A 270 14.37 7.44 8.23
CA ILE A 270 15.10 7.65 9.48
C ILE A 270 15.00 6.42 10.38
N ASN A 271 13.90 5.64 10.28
CA ASN A 271 13.64 4.48 11.13
C ASN A 271 13.35 3.22 10.31
N MET A 272 14.42 2.54 9.93
CA MET A 272 14.37 1.28 9.17
C MET A 272 13.48 0.22 9.85
N LYS A 273 13.55 0.09 11.17
CA LYS A 273 12.78 -0.91 11.93
C LYS A 273 11.29 -0.66 11.83
N ARG A 274 10.86 0.60 11.96
CA ARG A 274 9.47 1.00 11.75
C ARG A 274 9.01 0.66 10.35
N THR A 275 9.79 1.04 9.35
CA THR A 275 9.43 0.87 7.94
C THR A 275 9.29 -0.62 7.56
N LEU A 276 10.11 -1.51 8.11
CA LEU A 276 9.97 -2.95 7.89
C LEU A 276 8.65 -3.50 8.43
N VAL A 277 8.23 -3.09 9.62
CA VAL A 277 6.94 -3.50 10.20
C VAL A 277 5.77 -2.94 9.38
N ASP A 278 5.80 -1.65 9.06
CA ASP A 278 4.77 -0.98 8.26
C ASP A 278 4.63 -1.61 6.86
N GLN A 279 5.77 -1.91 6.21
CA GLN A 279 5.78 -2.58 4.91
C GLN A 279 5.15 -3.96 4.97
N PHE A 280 5.55 -4.78 5.93
CA PHE A 280 4.99 -6.13 6.08
C PHE A 280 3.48 -6.07 6.26
N PHE A 281 2.99 -5.26 7.19
CA PHE A 281 1.57 -5.15 7.46
C PHE A 281 0.78 -4.63 6.24
N SER A 282 1.30 -3.63 5.54
CA SER A 282 0.69 -3.12 4.30
C SER A 282 0.66 -4.19 3.20
N ARG A 283 1.68 -5.02 3.09
CA ARG A 283 1.75 -6.12 2.11
C ARG A 283 0.76 -7.24 2.44
N VAL A 284 0.57 -7.57 3.71
CA VAL A 284 -0.49 -8.52 4.13
C VAL A 284 -1.86 -8.04 3.67
N ILE A 285 -2.17 -6.76 3.87
CA ILE A 285 -3.44 -6.16 3.42
C ILE A 285 -3.55 -6.21 1.89
N ASN A 286 -2.52 -5.77 1.18
CA ASN A 286 -2.49 -5.74 -0.28
C ASN A 286 -2.61 -7.16 -0.88
N GLY A 287 -1.92 -8.14 -0.31
CA GLY A 287 -2.00 -9.54 -0.72
C GLY A 287 -3.41 -10.10 -0.58
N PHE A 288 -4.06 -9.85 0.56
CA PHE A 288 -5.43 -10.25 0.81
C PHE A 288 -6.43 -9.58 -0.14
N ALA A 289 -6.26 -8.29 -0.41
CA ALA A 289 -7.10 -7.51 -1.32
C ALA A 289 -6.85 -7.82 -2.82
N GLY A 290 -5.85 -8.62 -3.16
CA GLY A 290 -5.46 -8.89 -4.55
C GLY A 290 -4.88 -7.67 -5.26
N VAL A 291 -4.27 -6.76 -4.52
CA VAL A 291 -3.63 -5.53 -5.05
C VAL A 291 -2.24 -5.87 -5.56
N ILE A 292 -1.90 -5.40 -6.75
CA ILE A 292 -0.53 -5.48 -7.29
C ILE A 292 0.30 -4.40 -6.60
N ILE A 293 1.37 -4.79 -5.92
CA ILE A 293 2.33 -3.82 -5.39
C ILE A 293 3.40 -3.48 -6.43
N ASN A 294 3.85 -2.24 -6.46
CA ASN A 294 5.10 -1.85 -7.12
C ASN A 294 6.15 -1.63 -6.04
N THR A 295 7.24 -2.35 -6.14
CA THR A 295 8.28 -2.42 -5.11
C THR A 295 9.31 -1.29 -5.18
N GLY A 296 9.23 -0.44 -6.22
CA GLY A 296 9.90 0.87 -6.28
C GLY A 296 11.42 0.84 -6.51
N GLU A 297 11.98 -0.26 -7.02
CA GLU A 297 13.42 -0.34 -7.32
C GLU A 297 13.86 0.70 -8.35
N ASP A 298 12.96 1.12 -9.21
CA ASP A 298 13.14 2.20 -10.16
C ASP A 298 13.50 3.54 -9.52
N ASN A 299 13.16 3.76 -8.25
CA ASN A 299 13.52 4.99 -7.53
C ASN A 299 14.99 5.09 -7.14
N TYR A 300 15.76 4.00 -7.16
CA TYR A 300 17.21 4.07 -6.87
C TYR A 300 17.96 4.93 -7.87
N LEU A 301 17.42 5.11 -9.05
CA LEU A 301 18.08 5.68 -10.20
C LEU A 301 18.04 7.20 -10.23
N THR A 302 17.25 7.82 -9.39
CA THR A 302 17.21 9.28 -9.21
C THR A 302 18.41 9.82 -8.44
N THR A 303 19.23 8.94 -7.85
CA THR A 303 20.30 9.29 -6.92
C THR A 303 21.68 8.83 -7.37
N ALA A 304 21.80 7.96 -8.38
CA ALA A 304 23.04 7.37 -8.85
C ALA A 304 22.99 7.02 -10.34
N ASP A 305 24.15 6.72 -10.94
CA ASP A 305 24.23 6.24 -12.31
C ASP A 305 23.56 4.88 -12.44
N ALA A 306 22.53 4.81 -13.29
CA ALA A 306 21.72 3.62 -13.47
C ALA A 306 22.50 2.39 -13.96
N ILE A 307 23.57 2.58 -14.70
CA ILE A 307 24.40 1.50 -15.23
C ILE A 307 25.29 0.95 -14.12
N GLU A 308 25.92 1.81 -13.35
CA GLU A 308 26.79 1.43 -12.24
C GLU A 308 26.00 0.74 -11.14
N GLU A 309 24.75 1.20 -10.88
CA GLU A 309 23.89 0.71 -9.81
C GLU A 309 22.89 -0.39 -10.23
N ALA A 310 22.97 -0.90 -11.47
CA ALA A 310 22.08 -1.95 -11.97
C ALA A 310 22.05 -3.21 -11.07
N HIS A 311 23.18 -3.55 -10.48
CA HIS A 311 23.29 -4.68 -9.53
C HIS A 311 22.52 -4.43 -8.23
N THR A 312 22.43 -3.20 -7.77
CA THR A 312 21.65 -2.80 -6.57
C THR A 312 20.15 -2.97 -6.83
N VAL A 313 19.68 -2.58 -8.01
CA VAL A 313 18.29 -2.78 -8.43
C VAL A 313 17.93 -4.27 -8.43
N LEU A 314 18.75 -5.12 -9.03
CA LEU A 314 18.54 -6.56 -9.05
C LEU A 314 18.57 -7.19 -7.64
N ALA A 315 19.54 -6.80 -6.81
CA ALA A 315 19.60 -7.27 -5.42
C ALA A 315 18.33 -6.89 -4.64
N SER A 316 17.83 -5.68 -4.84
CA SER A 316 16.58 -5.20 -4.22
C SER A 316 15.36 -5.96 -4.72
N GLN A 317 15.31 -6.35 -5.99
CA GLN A 317 14.24 -7.19 -6.52
C GLN A 317 14.18 -8.56 -5.83
N PHE A 318 15.33 -9.22 -5.61
CA PHE A 318 15.39 -10.47 -4.86
C PHE A 318 14.92 -10.30 -3.41
N ILE A 319 15.34 -9.25 -2.74
CA ILE A 319 14.93 -8.98 -1.35
C ILE A 319 13.43 -8.68 -1.29
N ASN A 320 12.91 -7.86 -2.18
CA ASN A 320 11.47 -7.53 -2.25
C ASN A 320 10.62 -8.75 -2.59
N GLU A 321 11.08 -9.63 -3.49
CA GLU A 321 10.43 -10.93 -3.74
C GLU A 321 10.22 -11.69 -2.43
N GLN A 322 11.28 -11.85 -1.64
CA GLN A 322 11.20 -12.63 -0.41
C GLN A 322 10.35 -11.96 0.67
N PHE A 323 10.43 -10.66 0.86
CA PHE A 323 9.54 -9.93 1.77
C PHE A 323 8.07 -10.02 1.35
N ALA A 324 7.78 -9.99 0.04
CA ALA A 324 6.43 -10.14 -0.45
C ALA A 324 5.89 -11.56 -0.23
N LEU A 325 6.70 -12.59 -0.50
CA LEU A 325 6.33 -14.00 -0.25
C LEU A 325 6.02 -14.26 1.22
N VAL A 326 6.81 -13.72 2.15
CA VAL A 326 6.56 -13.85 3.59
C VAL A 326 5.26 -13.17 3.99
N ALA A 327 4.90 -12.05 3.38
CA ALA A 327 3.62 -11.37 3.58
C ALA A 327 2.43 -12.03 2.85
N GLY A 328 2.65 -13.14 2.15
CA GLY A 328 1.60 -13.90 1.48
C GLY A 328 1.20 -13.39 0.09
N LEU A 329 2.00 -12.50 -0.53
CA LEU A 329 1.75 -12.09 -1.91
C LEU A 329 2.29 -13.14 -2.89
N PRO A 330 1.50 -13.58 -3.87
CA PRO A 330 2.02 -14.39 -4.97
C PRO A 330 2.83 -13.52 -5.94
N GLU A 331 3.68 -14.16 -6.76
CA GLU A 331 4.55 -13.45 -7.72
C GLU A 331 3.75 -12.55 -8.67
N GLU A 332 2.53 -12.93 -9.04
CA GLU A 332 1.64 -12.17 -9.92
C GLU A 332 1.19 -10.81 -9.31
N GLN A 333 1.37 -10.62 -8.03
CA GLN A 333 1.07 -9.36 -7.33
C GLN A 333 2.32 -8.54 -7.01
N MET A 334 3.50 -9.04 -7.35
CA MET A 334 4.78 -8.35 -7.11
C MET A 334 5.20 -7.59 -8.37
N GLY A 335 4.75 -6.34 -8.51
CA GLY A 335 5.21 -5.46 -9.57
C GLY A 335 6.65 -5.00 -9.28
N LEU A 336 7.62 -5.61 -9.96
CA LEU A 336 9.02 -5.27 -9.79
C LEU A 336 9.38 -4.07 -10.67
N GLY A 337 9.97 -3.04 -10.07
CA GLY A 337 10.53 -1.91 -10.78
C GLY A 337 11.86 -2.29 -11.45
N HIS A 338 12.06 -1.86 -12.68
CA HIS A 338 13.31 -2.08 -13.41
C HIS A 338 13.65 -0.93 -14.34
N ALA A 339 12.85 0.12 -14.32
CA ALA A 339 13.05 1.27 -15.18
C ALA A 339 14.27 2.08 -14.74
N PHE A 340 15.00 2.56 -15.70
CA PHE A 340 16.09 3.49 -15.53
C PHE A 340 15.71 4.81 -16.20
N GLU A 341 15.78 5.91 -15.46
CA GLU A 341 15.82 7.21 -16.08
C GLU A 341 17.21 7.40 -16.70
N MET A 342 17.40 6.90 -17.92
CA MET A 342 18.67 7.06 -18.60
C MET A 342 18.78 8.46 -19.18
N HIS A 343 19.92 9.08 -18.94
CA HIS A 343 20.24 10.33 -19.62
C HIS A 343 20.26 10.09 -21.14
N PRO A 344 19.62 10.94 -21.95
CA PRO A 344 19.51 10.74 -23.42
C PRO A 344 20.86 10.53 -24.13
N ASP A 345 21.92 11.12 -23.59
CA ASP A 345 23.27 11.03 -24.15
C ASP A 345 24.02 9.75 -23.74
N THR A 346 23.44 8.89 -22.88
CA THR A 346 24.09 7.65 -22.46
C THR A 346 24.14 6.65 -23.61
N LYS A 347 25.36 6.37 -24.10
CA LYS A 347 25.57 5.40 -25.16
C LYS A 347 25.07 4.02 -24.76
N ASN A 348 24.24 3.40 -25.59
CA ASN A 348 23.61 2.11 -25.36
C ASN A 348 22.64 2.06 -24.13
N GLY A 349 22.23 3.19 -23.57
CA GLY A 349 21.33 3.24 -22.43
C GLY A 349 20.06 2.41 -22.62
N PHE A 350 19.37 2.59 -23.74
CA PHE A 350 18.19 1.81 -24.09
C PHE A 350 18.44 0.29 -24.16
N LEU A 351 19.58 -0.14 -24.67
CA LEU A 351 19.92 -1.57 -24.76
C LEU A 351 20.18 -2.18 -23.38
N LEU A 352 20.79 -1.42 -22.47
CA LEU A 352 21.05 -1.85 -21.10
C LEU A 352 19.74 -1.98 -20.32
N GLU A 353 18.85 -1.01 -20.47
CA GLU A 353 17.50 -1.03 -19.89
C GLU A 353 16.69 -2.22 -20.40
N LEU A 354 16.70 -2.46 -21.70
CA LEU A 354 16.03 -3.60 -22.32
C LEU A 354 16.62 -4.94 -21.81
N ALA A 355 17.94 -5.03 -21.67
CA ALA A 355 18.60 -6.21 -21.14
C ALA A 355 18.20 -6.48 -19.68
N GLN A 356 18.10 -5.44 -18.87
CA GLN A 356 17.67 -5.57 -17.47
C GLN A 356 16.20 -5.96 -17.36
N ALA A 357 15.31 -5.39 -18.17
CA ALA A 357 13.92 -5.80 -18.25
C ALA A 357 13.79 -7.27 -18.67
N GLN A 358 14.59 -7.71 -19.63
CA GLN A 358 14.64 -9.10 -20.08
C GLN A 358 15.15 -10.02 -18.95
N MET A 359 16.18 -9.61 -18.23
CA MET A 359 16.73 -10.35 -17.08
C MET A 359 15.68 -10.50 -15.97
N ALA A 360 15.00 -9.39 -15.60
CA ALA A 360 13.92 -9.43 -14.63
C ALA A 360 12.79 -10.38 -15.08
N ARG A 361 12.42 -10.35 -16.35
CA ARG A 361 11.41 -11.26 -16.92
C ARG A 361 11.82 -12.72 -16.89
N GLU A 362 13.09 -13.05 -17.08
CA GLU A 362 13.60 -14.44 -17.01
C GLU A 362 13.69 -14.95 -15.55
N ILE A 363 14.11 -14.08 -14.62
CA ILE A 363 14.26 -14.43 -13.21
C ILE A 363 12.92 -14.48 -12.48
N PHE A 364 12.00 -13.54 -12.80
CA PHE A 364 10.67 -13.39 -12.18
C PHE A 364 9.58 -13.50 -13.26
N PRO A 365 9.29 -14.70 -13.77
CA PRO A 365 8.49 -14.87 -15.00
C PRO A 365 7.05 -14.43 -14.90
N LYS A 366 6.47 -14.39 -13.71
CA LYS A 366 5.06 -14.02 -13.48
C LYS A 366 4.89 -12.61 -12.92
N ALA A 367 5.97 -12.00 -12.41
CA ALA A 367 5.90 -10.67 -11.83
C ALA A 367 5.49 -9.64 -12.89
N PRO A 368 4.52 -8.76 -12.62
CA PRO A 368 4.32 -7.57 -13.42
C PRO A 368 5.60 -6.73 -13.44
N LEU A 369 5.95 -6.20 -14.59
CA LEU A 369 7.08 -5.28 -14.71
C LEU A 369 6.55 -3.89 -15.03
N LYS A 370 7.02 -2.91 -14.28
CA LYS A 370 6.71 -1.50 -14.52
C LYS A 370 7.88 -0.86 -15.26
N TYR A 371 7.54 -0.16 -16.33
CA TYR A 371 8.43 0.60 -17.15
C TYR A 371 8.00 2.07 -17.14
N MET A 372 8.91 2.99 -16.86
CA MET A 372 8.64 4.44 -16.87
C MET A 372 9.47 5.14 -17.94
#